data_0a00dc3c3a90df21f380bf0c61ba5281
#
_entry.id   0a00dc3c3a90df21f380bf0c61ba5281
#
_cell.length_a   1.000
_cell.length_b   1.000
_cell.length_c   1.000
_cell.angle_alpha   90.00
_cell.angle_beta   90.00
_cell.angle_gamma   90.00
#
_symmetry.space_group_name_H-M   'P 1'
#
loop_
_entity.id
_entity.type
_entity.pdbx_description
1 polymer ?
#
loop_
_entity_poly.entity_id
_entity_poly.type
_entity_poly.pdbx_seq_one_letter_code
_entity_poly.pdbx_strand_id
1 'polypeptide(L)'
;MTATALAVAFIVFSCSSKLREADKLDLGSHPRQVIDNMFAVESENGRTTMRVEAPLMQRYETDTLDRETFPSGFSVFGYNDEGLLETTIVSDNAEHRIKKFRRAPNEEMWVATGNVVIQNVIKQETMETDTLYWDQATSEIYTDCYIRMYSADGFMQGFGMRSDDHARHAEILRPFNSFGVVVQDSTRVIIDSANFIGPFPKK
;
A
#
# COMPACT_ATOMS: atom_id res chain seq x y z
N MET A 1 47.51 -32.86 -54.55
CA MET A 1 46.52 -31.80 -54.35
C MET A 1 45.26 -32.33 -53.70
N THR A 2 45.30 -32.70 -52.40
CA THR A 2 44.11 -33.22 -51.64
C THR A 2 44.37 -33.07 -50.16
N ALA A 3 44.53 -31.86 -49.63
CA ALA A 3 44.78 -31.64 -48.21
C ALA A 3 44.13 -30.34 -47.64
N THR A 4 43.16 -29.73 -48.34
CA THR A 4 42.58 -28.44 -47.91
C THR A 4 41.05 -28.46 -47.69
N ALA A 5 40.40 -29.62 -47.69
CA ALA A 5 38.93 -29.74 -47.60
C ALA A 5 38.39 -30.16 -46.20
N LEU A 6 39.23 -30.33 -45.14
CA LEU A 6 38.81 -30.93 -43.84
C LEU A 6 38.86 -29.94 -42.68
N ALA A 7 39.10 -28.64 -42.91
CA ALA A 7 39.24 -27.64 -41.81
C ALA A 7 38.04 -26.70 -41.59
N VAL A 8 36.96 -26.81 -42.36
CA VAL A 8 35.82 -25.85 -42.28
C VAL A 8 34.59 -26.40 -41.56
N ALA A 9 34.59 -27.67 -41.15
CA ALA A 9 33.38 -28.32 -40.55
C ALA A 9 33.26 -28.24 -39.03
N PHE A 10 34.12 -27.52 -38.27
CA PHE A 10 34.15 -27.54 -36.78
C PHE A 10 33.71 -26.26 -36.08
N ILE A 11 33.13 -25.26 -36.77
CA ILE A 11 32.77 -23.96 -36.12
C ILE A 11 31.26 -23.76 -35.90
N VAL A 12 30.39 -24.73 -36.16
CA VAL A 12 28.92 -24.49 -36.02
C VAL A 12 28.25 -25.20 -34.86
N PHE A 13 28.96 -25.70 -33.85
CA PHE A 13 28.35 -26.42 -32.73
C PHE A 13 28.57 -25.78 -31.34
N SER A 14 28.52 -24.46 -31.20
CA SER A 14 28.69 -23.85 -29.89
C SER A 14 27.76 -22.69 -29.56
N CYS A 15 26.48 -22.76 -29.87
CA CYS A 15 25.54 -21.72 -29.39
C CYS A 15 24.11 -22.17 -29.02
N SER A 16 23.83 -23.46 -28.86
CA SER A 16 22.44 -23.90 -28.60
C SER A 16 22.11 -24.25 -27.15
N SER A 17 23.12 -24.34 -26.26
CA SER A 17 22.87 -24.73 -24.85
C SER A 17 22.48 -23.57 -23.91
N LYS A 18 23.00 -22.36 -24.16
CA LYS A 18 22.70 -21.19 -23.29
C LYS A 18 21.32 -20.59 -23.51
N LEU A 19 20.76 -20.71 -24.72
CA LEU A 19 19.39 -20.23 -25.01
C LEU A 19 18.32 -21.12 -24.38
N ARG A 20 18.55 -22.43 -24.24
CA ARG A 20 17.63 -23.36 -23.57
C ARG A 20 17.62 -23.22 -22.05
N GLU A 21 18.68 -22.68 -21.47
CA GLU A 21 18.77 -22.43 -20.02
C GLU A 21 18.11 -21.11 -19.64
N ALA A 22 18.15 -20.12 -20.53
CA ALA A 22 17.43 -18.85 -20.39
C ALA A 22 15.90 -19.02 -20.47
N ASP A 23 15.40 -19.95 -21.29
CA ASP A 23 13.95 -20.29 -21.38
C ASP A 23 13.43 -21.03 -20.13
N LYS A 24 14.31 -21.54 -19.26
CA LYS A 24 13.95 -22.22 -18.00
C LYS A 24 13.99 -21.30 -16.78
N LEU A 25 14.48 -20.08 -16.93
CA LEU A 25 14.39 -19.08 -15.87
C LEU A 25 12.91 -18.70 -15.72
N ASP A 26 12.30 -19.18 -14.65
CA ASP A 26 11.00 -18.71 -14.21
C ASP A 26 11.12 -17.23 -13.83
N LEU A 27 10.86 -16.35 -14.80
CA LEU A 27 10.96 -14.90 -14.66
C LEU A 27 9.99 -14.36 -13.61
N GLY A 28 9.02 -15.16 -13.17
CA GLY A 28 8.08 -14.81 -12.10
C GLY A 28 8.65 -15.02 -10.70
N SER A 29 9.67 -15.89 -10.55
CA SER A 29 10.26 -16.24 -9.24
C SER A 29 11.49 -15.41 -8.85
N HIS A 30 12.10 -14.69 -9.79
CA HIS A 30 13.27 -13.86 -9.52
C HIS A 30 12.96 -12.39 -9.79
N PRO A 31 13.34 -11.48 -8.88
CA PRO A 31 13.13 -10.05 -9.11
C PRO A 31 13.99 -9.58 -10.30
N ARG A 32 13.41 -8.80 -11.19
CA ARG A 32 14.12 -8.12 -12.29
C ARG A 32 14.91 -6.92 -11.79
N GLN A 33 14.45 -6.32 -10.71
CA GLN A 33 15.08 -5.17 -10.08
C GLN A 33 15.01 -5.31 -8.57
N VAL A 34 16.09 -4.93 -7.90
CA VAL A 34 16.18 -4.81 -6.44
C VAL A 34 16.75 -3.43 -6.13
N ILE A 35 16.08 -2.70 -5.25
CA ILE A 35 16.51 -1.37 -4.81
C ILE A 35 16.59 -1.41 -3.28
N ASP A 36 17.78 -1.16 -2.75
CA ASP A 36 18.02 -0.96 -1.33
C ASP A 36 17.83 0.51 -0.98
N ASN A 37 17.19 0.76 0.18
CA ASN A 37 16.90 2.11 0.67
C ASN A 37 16.16 2.96 -0.37
N MET A 38 15.05 2.43 -0.87
CA MET A 38 14.22 3.12 -1.83
C MET A 38 13.65 4.41 -1.24
N PHE A 39 13.74 5.47 -2.03
CA PHE A 39 13.14 6.77 -1.78
C PHE A 39 12.53 7.28 -3.09
N ALA A 40 11.23 7.50 -3.10
CA ALA A 40 10.50 8.03 -4.25
C ALA A 40 9.67 9.24 -3.85
N VAL A 41 9.60 10.23 -4.73
CA VAL A 41 8.79 11.44 -4.53
C VAL A 41 7.93 11.65 -5.77
N GLU A 42 6.65 11.78 -5.55
CA GLU A 42 5.70 12.26 -6.55
C GLU A 42 5.48 13.76 -6.36
N SER A 43 5.45 14.48 -7.48
CA SER A 43 5.25 15.91 -7.46
C SER A 43 4.30 16.33 -8.58
N GLU A 44 3.34 17.17 -8.25
CA GLU A 44 2.41 17.77 -9.20
C GLU A 44 2.53 19.28 -9.17
N ASN A 45 2.65 19.91 -10.35
CA ASN A 45 2.82 21.35 -10.49
C ASN A 45 3.95 21.95 -9.63
N GLY A 46 5.06 21.19 -9.45
CA GLY A 46 6.22 21.60 -8.68
C GLY A 46 6.06 21.49 -7.15
N ARG A 47 4.99 20.84 -6.67
CA ARG A 47 4.76 20.57 -5.25
C ARG A 47 4.80 19.06 -5.03
N THR A 48 5.44 18.64 -3.95
CA THR A 48 5.42 17.23 -3.52
C THR A 48 4.00 16.88 -3.06
N THR A 49 3.41 15.86 -3.67
CA THR A 49 2.11 15.31 -3.30
C THR A 49 2.26 14.05 -2.47
N MET A 50 3.28 13.24 -2.76
CA MET A 50 3.53 11.98 -2.06
C MET A 50 5.03 11.69 -1.96
N ARG A 51 5.43 11.01 -0.89
CA ARG A 51 6.75 10.43 -0.70
C ARG A 51 6.61 9.00 -0.21
N VAL A 52 7.40 8.10 -0.79
CA VAL A 52 7.44 6.68 -0.43
C VAL A 52 8.86 6.31 -0.02
N GLU A 53 8.97 5.58 1.07
CA GLU A 53 10.24 5.08 1.61
C GLU A 53 10.13 3.59 1.95
N ALA A 54 11.15 2.82 1.58
CA ALA A 54 11.26 1.41 1.96
C ALA A 54 12.72 0.98 2.04
N PRO A 55 13.11 0.16 3.04
CA PRO A 55 14.47 -0.39 3.12
C PRO A 55 14.84 -1.28 1.95
N LEU A 56 13.86 -1.98 1.36
CA LEU A 56 14.05 -2.89 0.24
C LEU A 56 12.82 -2.89 -0.67
N MET A 57 13.05 -2.75 -1.97
CA MET A 57 12.04 -2.96 -3.01
C MET A 57 12.52 -4.03 -3.99
N GLN A 58 11.64 -4.96 -4.35
CA GLN A 58 11.87 -5.99 -5.34
C GLN A 58 10.79 -5.95 -6.40
N ARG A 59 11.18 -5.80 -7.68
CA ARG A 59 10.24 -5.76 -8.81
C ARG A 59 10.27 -7.06 -9.59
N TYR A 60 9.10 -7.61 -9.80
CA TYR A 60 8.84 -8.79 -10.63
C TYR A 60 7.96 -8.37 -11.80
N GLU A 61 8.25 -8.92 -12.96
CA GLU A 61 7.54 -8.55 -14.19
C GLU A 61 7.24 -9.81 -15.01
N THR A 62 5.97 -9.98 -15.35
CA THR A 62 5.49 -11.04 -16.24
C THR A 62 4.62 -10.44 -17.35
N ASP A 63 4.18 -11.26 -18.30
CA ASP A 63 3.30 -10.80 -19.38
C ASP A 63 1.92 -10.32 -18.88
N THR A 64 1.48 -10.77 -17.72
CA THR A 64 0.14 -10.53 -17.18
C THR A 64 0.12 -9.77 -15.87
N LEU A 65 1.26 -9.71 -15.16
CA LEU A 65 1.35 -9.11 -13.83
C LEU A 65 2.71 -8.45 -13.63
N ASP A 66 2.71 -7.17 -13.29
CA ASP A 66 3.84 -6.51 -12.64
C ASP A 66 3.56 -6.46 -11.14
N ARG A 67 4.60 -6.70 -10.35
CA ARG A 67 4.52 -6.74 -8.90
C ARG A 67 5.77 -6.12 -8.29
N GLU A 68 5.57 -5.15 -7.43
CA GLU A 68 6.63 -4.59 -6.58
C GLU A 68 6.35 -4.99 -5.15
N THR A 69 7.34 -5.55 -4.45
CA THR A 69 7.21 -5.99 -3.07
C THR A 69 8.17 -5.22 -2.17
N PHE A 70 7.71 -4.92 -0.98
CA PHE A 70 8.43 -4.19 0.06
C PHE A 70 8.45 -5.03 1.34
N PRO A 71 9.36 -6.01 1.46
CA PRO A 71 9.30 -7.05 2.49
C PRO A 71 9.90 -6.64 3.84
N SER A 72 10.42 -5.44 3.98
CA SER A 72 11.21 -5.01 5.16
C SER A 72 10.75 -3.67 5.73
N GLY A 73 9.49 -3.33 5.54
CA GLY A 73 8.90 -2.05 5.94
C GLY A 73 8.54 -1.18 4.74
N PHE A 74 7.49 -0.41 4.92
CA PHE A 74 6.96 0.50 3.92
C PHE A 74 6.35 1.73 4.58
N SER A 75 6.65 2.91 4.06
CA SER A 75 6.14 4.17 4.57
C SER A 75 5.72 5.08 3.42
N VAL A 76 4.51 5.63 3.54
CA VAL A 76 3.96 6.65 2.63
C VAL A 76 3.67 7.92 3.40
N PHE A 77 4.00 9.06 2.81
CA PHE A 77 3.77 10.38 3.34
C PHE A 77 3.01 11.19 2.30
N GLY A 78 1.74 11.51 2.57
CA GLY A 78 0.88 12.32 1.72
C GLY A 78 0.87 13.77 2.18
N TYR A 79 0.94 14.69 1.21
CA TYR A 79 0.97 16.12 1.45
C TYR A 79 -0.27 16.79 0.85
N ASN A 80 -0.79 17.81 1.52
CA ASN A 80 -1.91 18.57 1.02
C ASN A 80 -1.46 19.63 -0.01
N ASP A 81 -2.42 20.38 -0.56
CA ASP A 81 -2.18 21.42 -1.57
C ASP A 81 -1.27 22.58 -1.07
N GLU A 82 -1.13 22.75 0.24
CA GLU A 82 -0.24 23.72 0.87
C GLU A 82 1.19 23.17 1.06
N GLY A 83 1.42 21.86 0.75
CA GLY A 83 2.68 21.16 0.94
C GLY A 83 2.92 20.72 2.38
N LEU A 84 1.89 20.72 3.21
CA LEU A 84 1.95 20.24 4.59
C LEU A 84 1.68 18.74 4.64
N LEU A 85 2.40 18.03 5.50
CA LEU A 85 2.15 16.60 5.74
C LEU A 85 0.73 16.42 6.30
N GLU A 86 -0.09 15.66 5.58
CA GLU A 86 -1.48 15.39 5.94
C GLU A 86 -1.68 13.95 6.39
N THR A 87 -1.10 13.00 5.66
CA THR A 87 -1.32 11.58 5.92
C THR A 87 0.00 10.82 5.99
N THR A 88 0.11 9.88 6.90
CA THR A 88 1.18 8.88 6.91
C THR A 88 0.58 7.49 6.96
N ILE A 89 1.15 6.55 6.20
CA ILE A 89 0.81 5.12 6.25
C ILE A 89 2.12 4.36 6.43
N VAL A 90 2.17 3.52 7.46
CA VAL A 90 3.34 2.68 7.76
C VAL A 90 2.89 1.25 7.92
N SER A 91 3.67 0.30 7.43
CA SER A 91 3.41 -1.15 7.57
C SER A 91 4.69 -1.97 7.58
N ASP A 92 4.60 -3.22 8.04
CA ASP A 92 5.74 -4.15 8.01
C ASP A 92 6.09 -4.56 6.59
N ASN A 93 5.06 -4.70 5.72
CA ASN A 93 5.22 -5.10 4.33
C ASN A 93 4.22 -4.35 3.44
N ALA A 94 4.57 -4.20 2.17
CA ALA A 94 3.62 -3.76 1.15
C ALA A 94 3.86 -4.47 -0.17
N GLU A 95 2.84 -4.46 -1.01
CA GLU A 95 2.87 -4.97 -2.37
C GLU A 95 2.08 -4.06 -3.29
N HIS A 96 2.67 -3.70 -4.42
CA HIS A 96 2.02 -2.99 -5.51
C HIS A 96 1.84 -3.96 -6.68
N ARG A 97 0.63 -4.09 -7.19
CA ARG A 97 0.24 -5.01 -8.25
C ARG A 97 -0.39 -4.28 -9.41
N ILE A 98 0.09 -4.55 -10.61
CA ILE A 98 -0.53 -4.08 -11.85
C ILE A 98 -0.86 -5.30 -12.69
N LYS A 99 -2.16 -5.66 -12.76
CA LYS A 99 -2.64 -6.70 -13.67
C LYS A 99 -2.82 -6.12 -15.06
N LYS A 100 -2.20 -6.77 -16.04
CA LYS A 100 -2.21 -6.35 -17.44
C LYS A 100 -3.27 -7.12 -18.22
N PHE A 101 -4.15 -6.40 -18.89
CA PHE A 101 -5.19 -6.98 -19.75
C PHE A 101 -4.96 -6.58 -21.19
N ARG A 102 -5.13 -7.54 -22.13
CA ARG A 102 -4.94 -7.26 -23.58
C ARG A 102 -6.01 -6.33 -24.16
N ARG A 103 -7.20 -6.25 -23.57
CA ARG A 103 -8.37 -5.54 -24.12
C ARG A 103 -9.14 -4.70 -23.09
N ALA A 104 -8.63 -4.53 -21.89
CA ALA A 104 -9.20 -3.71 -20.83
C ALA A 104 -8.10 -2.86 -20.18
N PRO A 105 -8.44 -1.77 -19.48
CA PRO A 105 -7.51 -1.03 -18.64
C PRO A 105 -6.83 -1.97 -17.63
N ASN A 106 -5.59 -1.67 -17.28
CA ASN A 106 -4.89 -2.39 -16.21
C ASN A 106 -5.59 -2.14 -14.87
N GLU A 107 -5.59 -3.14 -14.01
CA GLU A 107 -5.98 -2.99 -12.60
C GLU A 107 -4.74 -2.76 -11.76
N GLU A 108 -4.76 -1.70 -10.98
CA GLU A 108 -3.67 -1.31 -10.10
C GLU A 108 -4.15 -1.29 -8.66
N MET A 109 -3.41 -1.97 -7.78
CA MET A 109 -3.77 -2.14 -6.38
C MET A 109 -2.52 -2.14 -5.51
N TRP A 110 -2.56 -1.35 -4.45
CA TRP A 110 -1.60 -1.41 -3.35
C TRP A 110 -2.17 -2.18 -2.18
N VAL A 111 -1.35 -2.97 -1.53
CA VAL A 111 -1.72 -3.72 -0.33
C VAL A 111 -0.62 -3.55 0.71
N ALA A 112 -0.95 -2.95 1.83
CA ALA A 112 -0.07 -2.86 3.00
C ALA A 112 -0.48 -3.92 4.02
N THR A 113 0.47 -4.63 4.61
CA THR A 113 0.21 -5.73 5.55
C THR A 113 1.16 -5.73 6.74
N GLY A 114 0.65 -6.16 7.88
CA GLY A 114 1.38 -6.25 9.14
C GLY A 114 1.51 -4.89 9.82
N ASN A 115 0.94 -4.76 11.02
CA ASN A 115 1.01 -3.56 11.85
C ASN A 115 0.76 -2.25 11.09
N VAL A 116 -0.28 -2.24 10.26
CA VAL A 116 -0.60 -1.06 9.45
C VAL A 116 -1.08 0.07 10.35
N VAL A 117 -0.39 1.19 10.31
CA VAL A 117 -0.75 2.43 11.02
C VAL A 117 -0.99 3.53 10.01
N ILE A 118 -2.17 4.13 10.06
CA ILE A 118 -2.59 5.27 9.23
C ILE A 118 -2.77 6.47 10.17
N GLN A 119 -2.14 7.58 9.86
CA GLN A 119 -2.30 8.82 10.63
C GLN A 119 -2.79 9.94 9.73
N ASN A 120 -3.89 10.58 10.11
CA ASN A 120 -4.22 11.90 9.62
C ASN A 120 -3.63 12.92 10.61
N VAL A 121 -2.54 13.57 10.19
CA VAL A 121 -1.76 14.49 11.05
C VAL A 121 -2.58 15.74 11.38
N ILE A 122 -3.37 16.24 10.42
CA ILE A 122 -4.16 17.47 10.57
C ILE A 122 -5.30 17.25 11.56
N LYS A 123 -6.00 16.12 11.45
CA LYS A 123 -7.11 15.75 12.33
C LYS A 123 -6.65 15.13 13.65
N GLN A 124 -5.36 14.79 13.78
CA GLN A 124 -4.81 14.05 14.92
C GLN A 124 -5.53 12.71 15.14
N GLU A 125 -5.85 12.02 14.04
CA GLU A 125 -6.47 10.70 14.04
C GLU A 125 -5.42 9.65 13.71
N THR A 126 -5.45 8.53 14.45
CA THR A 126 -4.59 7.37 14.20
C THR A 126 -5.47 6.14 14.06
N MET A 127 -5.27 5.38 12.99
CA MET A 127 -5.97 4.13 12.71
C MET A 127 -4.96 2.99 12.64
N GLU A 128 -5.31 1.84 13.21
CA GLU A 128 -4.47 0.64 13.24
C GLU A 128 -5.26 -0.57 12.73
N THR A 129 -4.66 -1.32 11.80
CA THR A 129 -5.25 -2.53 11.21
C THR A 129 -4.16 -3.50 10.77
N ASP A 130 -4.52 -4.74 10.41
CA ASP A 130 -3.55 -5.73 9.90
C ASP A 130 -3.29 -5.60 8.40
N THR A 131 -4.29 -5.18 7.63
CA THR A 131 -4.21 -5.07 6.18
C THR A 131 -4.95 -3.84 5.69
N LEU A 132 -4.35 -3.09 4.77
CA LEU A 132 -4.94 -1.94 4.10
C LEU A 132 -4.81 -2.11 2.59
N TYR A 133 -5.87 -1.85 1.88
CA TYR A 133 -5.92 -1.79 0.42
C TYR A 133 -6.04 -0.35 -0.03
N TRP A 134 -5.35 0.02 -1.10
CA TRP A 134 -5.52 1.28 -1.79
C TRP A 134 -5.77 1.03 -3.27
N ASP A 135 -6.94 1.42 -3.71
CA ASP A 135 -7.38 1.39 -5.10
C ASP A 135 -7.20 2.78 -5.71
N GLN A 136 -6.18 2.94 -6.54
CA GLN A 136 -5.88 4.22 -7.17
C GLN A 136 -6.94 4.65 -8.19
N ALA A 137 -7.65 3.69 -8.81
CA ALA A 137 -8.68 4.01 -9.79
C ALA A 137 -9.90 4.70 -9.16
N THR A 138 -10.19 4.38 -7.90
CA THR A 138 -11.29 4.96 -7.13
C THR A 138 -10.83 6.01 -6.12
N SER A 139 -9.50 6.20 -5.93
CA SER A 139 -8.90 7.02 -4.87
C SER A 139 -9.44 6.67 -3.49
N GLU A 140 -9.59 5.37 -3.23
CA GLU A 140 -10.14 4.83 -1.99
C GLU A 140 -9.11 3.96 -1.26
N ILE A 141 -8.98 4.16 0.05
CA ILE A 141 -8.32 3.21 0.95
C ILE A 141 -9.38 2.45 1.74
N TYR A 142 -9.19 1.15 1.91
CA TYR A 142 -10.15 0.33 2.63
C TYR A 142 -9.51 -0.88 3.31
N THR A 143 -10.19 -1.42 4.30
CA THR A 143 -9.89 -2.71 4.93
C THR A 143 -11.17 -3.44 5.30
N ASP A 144 -11.13 -4.77 5.27
CA ASP A 144 -12.19 -5.62 5.84
C ASP A 144 -11.79 -6.19 7.22
N CYS A 145 -10.54 -5.94 7.65
CA CYS A 145 -9.99 -6.41 8.91
C CYS A 145 -10.56 -5.64 10.10
N TYR A 146 -10.19 -6.10 11.29
CA TYR A 146 -10.38 -5.34 12.52
C TYR A 146 -9.58 -4.05 12.46
N ILE A 147 -10.21 -2.95 12.89
CA ILE A 147 -9.60 -1.62 12.92
C ILE A 147 -9.88 -0.93 14.25
N ARG A 148 -8.89 -0.19 14.73
CA ARG A 148 -8.99 0.74 15.87
C ARG A 148 -8.68 2.15 15.37
N MET A 149 -9.46 3.12 15.78
CA MET A 149 -9.25 4.53 15.49
C MET A 149 -9.22 5.33 16.77
N TYR A 150 -8.20 6.13 16.94
CA TYR A 150 -7.98 7.04 18.06
C TYR A 150 -8.04 8.47 17.53
N SER A 151 -8.76 9.34 18.22
CA SER A 151 -8.83 10.76 17.94
C SER A 151 -8.89 11.58 19.21
N ALA A 152 -8.79 12.89 19.13
CA ALA A 152 -8.99 13.79 20.25
C ALA A 152 -10.40 13.67 20.84
N ASP A 153 -11.38 13.29 20.01
CA ASP A 153 -12.79 13.20 20.37
C ASP A 153 -13.20 11.81 20.88
N GLY A 154 -12.31 10.82 20.84
CA GLY A 154 -12.64 9.50 21.35
C GLY A 154 -11.89 8.35 20.71
N PHE A 155 -12.49 7.17 20.88
CA PHE A 155 -11.98 5.89 20.38
C PHE A 155 -13.09 5.15 19.64
N MET A 156 -12.76 4.66 18.46
CA MET A 156 -13.63 3.80 17.67
C MET A 156 -12.92 2.50 17.31
N GLN A 157 -13.66 1.42 17.28
CA GLN A 157 -13.17 0.13 16.79
C GLN A 157 -14.28 -0.62 16.06
N GLY A 158 -13.89 -1.51 15.14
CA GLY A 158 -14.86 -2.25 14.37
C GLY A 158 -14.22 -3.18 13.35
N PHE A 159 -15.02 -3.69 12.43
CA PHE A 159 -14.57 -4.45 11.27
C PHE A 159 -14.93 -3.72 10.00
N GLY A 160 -13.94 -3.58 9.12
CA GLY A 160 -14.07 -2.86 7.87
C GLY A 160 -14.01 -1.35 8.03
N MET A 161 -13.29 -0.71 7.13
CA MET A 161 -13.17 0.74 7.03
C MET A 161 -13.06 1.12 5.56
N ARG A 162 -13.60 2.27 5.21
CA ARG A 162 -13.41 2.97 3.93
C ARG A 162 -13.05 4.42 4.19
N SER A 163 -12.21 4.98 3.33
CA SER A 163 -11.84 6.39 3.34
C SER A 163 -11.36 6.82 1.97
N ASP A 164 -11.29 8.13 1.74
CA ASP A 164 -10.46 8.67 0.65
C ASP A 164 -8.97 8.37 0.90
N ASP A 165 -8.15 8.47 -0.13
CA ASP A 165 -6.72 8.15 -0.11
C ASP A 165 -5.88 9.07 0.80
N HIS A 166 -6.43 10.19 1.23
CA HIS A 166 -5.85 11.10 2.23
C HIS A 166 -6.32 10.83 3.66
N ALA A 167 -7.11 9.78 3.89
CA ALA A 167 -7.69 9.45 5.20
C ALA A 167 -8.47 10.60 5.86
N ARG A 168 -9.13 11.44 5.05
CA ARG A 168 -9.90 12.59 5.52
C ARG A 168 -11.28 12.21 6.02
N HIS A 169 -11.88 11.14 5.46
CA HIS A 169 -13.27 10.74 5.68
C HIS A 169 -13.35 9.24 5.99
N ALA A 170 -12.67 8.82 7.07
CA ALA A 170 -12.68 7.43 7.47
C ALA A 170 -14.03 7.04 8.10
N GLU A 171 -14.66 5.98 7.58
CA GLU A 171 -15.87 5.38 8.08
C GLU A 171 -15.61 3.93 8.48
N ILE A 172 -15.90 3.58 9.75
CA ILE A 172 -15.85 2.20 10.24
C ILE A 172 -17.21 1.54 9.98
N LEU A 173 -17.22 0.48 9.18
CA LEU A 173 -18.46 -0.11 8.65
C LEU A 173 -19.27 -0.88 9.69
N ARG A 174 -18.60 -1.55 10.63
CA ARG A 174 -19.23 -2.37 11.70
C ARG A 174 -18.61 -2.02 13.04
N PRO A 175 -18.92 -0.83 13.59
CA PRO A 175 -18.36 -0.38 14.87
C PRO A 175 -18.97 -1.13 16.05
N PHE A 176 -18.18 -1.30 17.12
CA PHE A 176 -18.63 -1.84 18.41
C PHE A 176 -17.73 -1.32 19.53
N ASN A 177 -18.27 -1.26 20.77
CA ASN A 177 -17.55 -0.84 21.98
C ASN A 177 -16.71 0.44 21.76
N SER A 178 -17.30 1.42 21.09
CA SER A 178 -16.67 2.69 20.76
C SER A 178 -17.23 3.80 21.61
N PHE A 179 -16.45 4.85 21.89
CA PHE A 179 -16.93 6.01 22.63
C PHE A 179 -16.38 7.31 22.06
N GLY A 180 -17.19 8.35 22.11
CA GLY A 180 -16.81 9.71 21.78
C GLY A 180 -17.06 10.64 22.95
N VAL A 181 -16.37 11.76 22.96
CA VAL A 181 -16.53 12.81 23.98
C VAL A 181 -16.97 14.10 23.31
N VAL A 182 -18.18 14.52 23.61
CA VAL A 182 -18.70 15.81 23.15
C VAL A 182 -18.65 16.79 24.34
N VAL A 183 -17.96 17.90 24.16
CA VAL A 183 -17.91 18.98 25.15
C VAL A 183 -18.86 20.08 24.67
N GLN A 184 -19.99 20.25 25.35
CA GLN A 184 -20.95 21.30 25.08
C GLN A 184 -21.22 22.07 26.37
N ASP A 185 -20.97 23.36 26.37
CA ASP A 185 -21.24 24.31 27.50
C ASP A 185 -20.82 23.78 28.88
N SER A 186 -19.57 23.33 29.06
CA SER A 186 -19.04 22.77 30.30
C SER A 186 -19.63 21.44 30.71
N THR A 187 -20.48 20.81 29.91
CA THR A 187 -21.03 19.48 30.16
C THR A 187 -20.30 18.45 29.25
N ARG A 188 -19.64 17.50 29.88
CA ARG A 188 -19.01 16.38 29.19
C ARG A 188 -20.03 15.28 28.95
N VAL A 189 -20.28 14.94 27.69
CA VAL A 189 -21.17 13.85 27.29
C VAL A 189 -20.32 12.73 26.73
N ILE A 190 -20.43 11.52 27.27
CA ILE A 190 -19.79 10.32 26.74
C ILE A 190 -20.85 9.58 25.91
N ILE A 191 -20.56 9.34 24.64
CA ILE A 191 -21.44 8.64 23.72
C ILE A 191 -20.83 7.27 23.42
N ASP A 192 -21.53 6.20 23.73
CA ASP A 192 -21.22 4.84 23.33
C ASP A 192 -21.93 4.54 22.00
N SER A 193 -21.17 4.34 20.91
CA SER A 193 -21.73 4.09 19.58
C SER A 193 -22.31 2.67 19.40
N ALA A 194 -21.92 1.71 20.26
CA ALA A 194 -22.44 0.35 20.19
C ALA A 194 -23.77 0.17 20.92
N ASN A 195 -23.99 0.95 21.98
CA ASN A 195 -25.17 0.86 22.83
C ASN A 195 -25.74 2.25 23.10
N PHE A 196 -25.79 3.14 22.16
CA PHE A 196 -26.22 4.54 22.33
C PHE A 196 -27.22 4.76 23.51
N ILE A 197 -26.68 4.94 24.69
CA ILE A 197 -27.48 5.05 25.90
C ILE A 197 -27.89 6.53 26.17
N GLY A 198 -27.43 7.44 25.35
CA GLY A 198 -27.69 8.88 25.50
C GLY A 198 -26.83 9.53 26.61
N PRO A 199 -27.07 10.80 26.94
CA PRO A 199 -26.31 11.50 27.95
C PRO A 199 -26.51 10.88 29.32
N PHE A 200 -25.42 10.57 30.01
CA PHE A 200 -25.51 10.06 31.40
C PHE A 200 -26.06 11.15 32.34
N PRO A 201 -26.95 10.81 33.26
CA PRO A 201 -27.44 11.77 34.25
C PRO A 201 -26.27 12.29 35.08
N LYS A 202 -26.26 13.60 35.34
CA LYS A 202 -25.29 14.19 36.29
C LYS A 202 -25.45 13.54 37.66
N LYS A 203 -24.35 13.04 38.21
CA LYS A 203 -24.29 12.68 39.65
C LYS A 203 -24.15 13.92 40.47
#